data_ab7ecaf3b96ad0767651f048d7fe1b0e
#
_entry.id   ab7ecaf3b96ad0767651f048d7fe1b0e
#
_cell.length_a   1.000
_cell.length_b   1.000
_cell.length_c   1.000
_cell.angle_alpha   90.00
_cell.angle_beta   90.00
_cell.angle_gamma   90.00
#
_symmetry.space_group_name_H-M   'P 1'
#
loop_
_entity.id
_entity.type
_entity.pdbx_description
1 polymer ?
#
loop_
_entity_poly.entity_id
_entity_poly.type
_entity_poly.pdbx_seq_one_letter_code
_entity_poly.pdbx_strand_id
1 'polypeptide(L)'
;AIHGLMVWPVNDAVIGKCLSKYGEWAEGENIVMSEFVNKGDTVIDIGANIGTTVLPMSNNVGDYGKVIAFEPQSIMSQCLNTNLTINDITNVEVYNLAISNKNGWAKLNDQKFWKTGRYGSAGISSEGTRVKTITLNDVEVDKCSLVKIDIEGHEWQAIKGGKDFLLKHKPTLYMEAKKEIKNTKKCLKWLFENHWIC
;
A
#
# COMPACT_ATOMS: atom_id res chain seq x y z
N ALA A 1 7.62 -17.91 1.14
CA ALA A 1 8.03 -16.72 1.90
C ALA A 1 7.74 -16.96 3.39
N ILE A 2 8.36 -16.18 4.27
CA ILE A 2 8.19 -16.34 5.74
C ILE A 2 6.75 -16.09 6.20
N HIS A 3 6.00 -15.28 5.48
CA HIS A 3 4.59 -14.97 5.77
C HIS A 3 3.59 -15.81 4.97
N GLY A 4 4.02 -16.89 4.32
CA GLY A 4 3.17 -17.80 3.57
C GLY A 4 3.63 -18.06 2.13
N LEU A 5 2.79 -18.72 1.37
CA LEU A 5 3.02 -18.96 -0.05
C LEU A 5 2.82 -17.65 -0.85
N MET A 6 3.67 -17.39 -1.82
CA MET A 6 3.55 -16.19 -2.64
C MET A 6 3.82 -16.47 -4.11
N VAL A 7 3.05 -15.83 -4.97
CA VAL A 7 3.29 -15.73 -6.41
C VAL A 7 3.62 -14.29 -6.78
N TRP A 8 4.43 -14.13 -7.80
CA TRP A 8 4.84 -12.84 -8.35
C TRP A 8 5.13 -12.95 -9.85
N PRO A 9 5.17 -11.84 -10.60
CA PRO A 9 5.58 -11.88 -11.99
C PRO A 9 7.01 -12.40 -12.13
N VAL A 10 7.21 -13.42 -12.95
CA VAL A 10 8.49 -14.18 -13.08
C VAL A 10 9.71 -13.30 -13.37
N ASN A 11 9.50 -12.16 -14.03
CA ASN A 11 10.58 -11.24 -14.40
C ASN A 11 10.79 -10.11 -13.38
N ASP A 12 10.21 -10.17 -12.17
CA ASP A 12 10.46 -9.18 -11.12
C ASP A 12 11.90 -9.28 -10.61
N ALA A 13 12.67 -8.23 -10.88
CA ALA A 13 14.09 -8.16 -10.56
C ALA A 13 14.39 -7.70 -9.12
N VAL A 14 13.37 -7.31 -8.36
CA VAL A 14 13.54 -6.74 -7.01
C VAL A 14 12.76 -7.58 -6.00
N ILE A 15 11.47 -7.39 -5.88
CA ILE A 15 10.64 -8.06 -4.86
C ILE A 15 10.65 -9.57 -5.09
N GLY A 16 10.31 -10.02 -6.29
CA GLY A 16 10.29 -11.44 -6.63
C GLY A 16 11.66 -12.11 -6.48
N LYS A 17 12.75 -11.41 -6.84
CA LYS A 17 14.09 -11.91 -6.64
C LYS A 17 14.47 -12.04 -5.16
N CYS A 18 14.07 -11.07 -4.33
CA CYS A 18 14.30 -11.14 -2.88
C CYS A 18 13.50 -12.26 -2.23
N LEU A 19 12.21 -12.38 -2.58
CA LEU A 19 11.36 -13.48 -2.11
C LEU A 19 11.91 -14.84 -2.48
N SER A 20 12.40 -15.00 -3.74
CA SER A 20 13.03 -16.24 -4.20
C SER A 20 14.33 -16.58 -3.46
N LYS A 21 15.12 -15.56 -3.12
CA LYS A 21 16.45 -15.76 -2.54
C LYS A 21 16.45 -15.81 -1.01
N TYR A 22 15.64 -14.97 -0.38
CA TYR A 22 15.66 -14.76 1.08
C TYR A 22 14.36 -15.19 1.76
N GLY A 23 13.30 -15.42 0.98
CA GLY A 23 11.98 -15.76 1.52
C GLY A 23 11.24 -14.58 2.12
N GLU A 24 11.76 -13.35 1.98
CA GLU A 24 11.17 -12.15 2.57
C GLU A 24 11.44 -10.89 1.72
N TRP A 25 10.64 -9.85 1.96
CA TRP A 25 10.81 -8.50 1.44
C TRP A 25 10.31 -7.49 2.47
N ALA A 26 11.16 -6.50 2.78
CA ALA A 26 10.85 -5.40 3.70
C ALA A 26 10.45 -5.85 5.12
N GLU A 27 11.02 -6.96 5.62
CA GLU A 27 10.65 -7.52 6.92
C GLU A 27 10.88 -6.54 8.08
N GLY A 28 11.95 -5.74 8.03
CA GLY A 28 12.17 -4.67 9.02
C GLY A 28 11.03 -3.66 9.10
N GLU A 29 10.40 -3.35 7.96
CA GLU A 29 9.23 -2.47 7.90
C GLU A 29 7.99 -3.14 8.49
N ASN A 30 7.78 -4.43 8.19
CA ASN A 30 6.69 -5.23 8.73
C ASN A 30 6.77 -5.31 10.26
N ILE A 31 7.97 -5.53 10.81
CA ILE A 31 8.22 -5.55 12.27
C ILE A 31 7.85 -4.19 12.88
N VAL A 32 8.33 -3.08 12.30
CA VAL A 32 8.01 -1.73 12.81
C VAL A 32 6.51 -1.48 12.77
N MET A 33 5.84 -1.79 11.66
CA MET A 33 4.39 -1.58 11.55
C MET A 33 3.59 -2.45 12.53
N SER A 34 4.06 -3.65 12.84
CA SER A 34 3.39 -4.56 13.78
C SER A 34 3.28 -4.00 15.19
N GLU A 35 4.21 -3.14 15.62
CA GLU A 35 4.18 -2.49 16.94
C GLU A 35 3.00 -1.51 17.11
N PHE A 36 2.38 -1.09 16.00
CA PHE A 36 1.27 -0.13 15.97
C PHE A 36 -0.09 -0.78 15.66
N VAL A 37 -0.14 -2.10 15.59
CA VAL A 37 -1.34 -2.84 15.17
C VAL A 37 -1.72 -3.87 16.23
N ASN A 38 -2.99 -3.90 16.62
CA ASN A 38 -3.53 -4.86 17.59
C ASN A 38 -4.56 -5.77 16.92
N LYS A 39 -4.86 -6.91 17.56
CA LYS A 39 -5.96 -7.78 17.15
C LYS A 39 -7.29 -7.02 17.14
N GLY A 40 -8.06 -7.17 16.07
CA GLY A 40 -9.33 -6.46 15.86
C GLY A 40 -9.19 -5.08 15.21
N ASP A 41 -7.97 -4.61 14.95
CA ASP A 41 -7.77 -3.33 14.27
C ASP A 41 -8.14 -3.38 12.77
N THR A 42 -8.47 -2.21 12.22
CA THR A 42 -8.53 -1.99 10.78
C THR A 42 -7.30 -1.22 10.34
N VAL A 43 -6.62 -1.74 9.33
CA VAL A 43 -5.44 -1.12 8.72
C VAL A 43 -5.62 -0.94 7.22
N ILE A 44 -4.97 0.08 6.65
CA ILE A 44 -5.04 0.38 5.22
C ILE A 44 -3.63 0.35 4.63
N ASP A 45 -3.46 -0.40 3.52
CA ASP A 45 -2.23 -0.43 2.72
C ASP A 45 -2.47 0.23 1.36
N ILE A 46 -1.87 1.39 1.14
CA ILE A 46 -1.94 2.14 -0.11
C ILE A 46 -0.64 1.91 -0.88
N GLY A 47 -0.73 1.16 -1.98
CA GLY A 47 0.40 0.62 -2.73
C GLY A 47 0.74 -0.80 -2.24
N ALA A 48 -0.27 -1.65 -2.17
CA ALA A 48 -0.18 -2.99 -1.60
C ALA A 48 0.67 -3.98 -2.44
N ASN A 49 0.92 -3.65 -3.69
CA ASN A 49 1.71 -4.47 -4.60
C ASN A 49 1.20 -5.93 -4.64
N ILE A 50 2.08 -6.92 -4.51
CA ILE A 50 1.73 -8.35 -4.44
C ILE A 50 1.39 -8.82 -3.03
N GLY A 51 1.36 -7.93 -2.02
CA GLY A 51 0.92 -8.22 -0.66
C GLY A 51 2.00 -8.59 0.34
N THR A 52 3.26 -8.21 0.09
CA THR A 52 4.37 -8.49 1.04
C THR A 52 4.19 -7.83 2.41
N THR A 53 3.41 -6.77 2.50
CA THR A 53 2.99 -6.12 3.75
C THR A 53 1.57 -6.55 4.17
N VAL A 54 0.70 -6.83 3.21
CA VAL A 54 -0.70 -7.21 3.47
C VAL A 54 -0.81 -8.54 4.23
N LEU A 55 -0.02 -9.57 3.82
CA LEU A 55 -0.06 -10.88 4.48
C LEU A 55 0.31 -10.79 5.96
N PRO A 56 1.46 -10.21 6.36
CA PRO A 56 1.76 -10.04 7.78
C PRO A 56 0.75 -9.14 8.51
N MET A 57 0.26 -8.07 7.88
CA MET A 57 -0.78 -7.22 8.49
C MET A 57 -2.07 -7.99 8.76
N SER A 58 -2.52 -8.87 7.85
CA SER A 58 -3.71 -9.69 8.04
C SER A 58 -3.58 -10.61 9.26
N ASN A 59 -2.40 -11.20 9.44
CA ASN A 59 -2.07 -11.99 10.63
C ASN A 59 -2.06 -11.13 11.89
N ASN A 60 -1.51 -9.92 11.84
CA ASN A 60 -1.41 -9.02 12.99
C ASN A 60 -2.77 -8.55 13.48
N VAL A 61 -3.68 -8.15 12.59
CA VAL A 61 -5.04 -7.75 12.98
C VAL A 61 -5.92 -8.92 13.41
N GLY A 62 -5.60 -10.15 12.94
CA GLY A 62 -6.33 -11.39 13.27
C GLY A 62 -7.74 -11.45 12.71
N ASP A 63 -8.46 -12.50 13.08
CA ASP A 63 -9.76 -12.88 12.46
C ASP A 63 -10.85 -11.82 12.60
N TYR A 64 -10.82 -11.00 13.64
CA TYR A 64 -11.77 -9.92 13.92
C TYR A 64 -11.31 -8.55 13.41
N GLY A 65 -10.07 -8.47 12.92
CA GLY A 65 -9.54 -7.27 12.30
C GLY A 65 -9.70 -7.28 10.79
N LYS A 66 -9.30 -6.19 10.15
CA LYS A 66 -9.46 -6.00 8.71
C LYS A 66 -8.24 -5.31 8.10
N VAL A 67 -7.86 -5.76 6.91
CA VAL A 67 -6.92 -5.03 6.04
C VAL A 67 -7.66 -4.54 4.79
N ILE A 68 -7.48 -3.28 4.44
CA ILE A 68 -7.99 -2.71 3.19
C ILE A 68 -6.78 -2.34 2.33
N ALA A 69 -6.65 -3.01 1.18
CA ALA A 69 -5.48 -2.93 0.32
C ALA A 69 -5.83 -2.26 -1.02
N PHE A 70 -5.06 -1.23 -1.40
CA PHE A 70 -5.21 -0.53 -2.67
C PHE A 70 -3.98 -0.77 -3.54
N GLU A 71 -4.19 -1.38 -4.72
CA GLU A 71 -3.14 -1.63 -5.70
C GLU A 71 -3.66 -1.36 -7.12
N PRO A 72 -3.23 -0.27 -7.77
CA PRO A 72 -3.76 0.12 -9.07
C PRO A 72 -3.25 -0.73 -10.24
N GLN A 73 -2.08 -1.39 -10.12
CA GLN A 73 -1.57 -2.26 -11.18
C GLN A 73 -2.35 -3.57 -11.19
N SER A 74 -3.12 -3.82 -12.27
CA SER A 74 -4.00 -4.98 -12.37
C SER A 74 -3.27 -6.32 -12.15
N ILE A 75 -2.07 -6.50 -12.71
CA ILE A 75 -1.28 -7.73 -12.53
C ILE A 75 -0.83 -7.89 -11.07
N MET A 76 -0.40 -6.81 -10.40
CA MET A 76 -0.01 -6.88 -9.00
C MET A 76 -1.21 -7.17 -8.10
N SER A 77 -2.35 -6.53 -8.36
CA SER A 77 -3.60 -6.82 -7.66
C SER A 77 -4.06 -8.27 -7.86
N GLN A 78 -3.88 -8.85 -9.05
CA GLN A 78 -4.15 -10.27 -9.29
C GLN A 78 -3.22 -11.19 -8.49
N CYS A 79 -1.91 -10.88 -8.46
CA CYS A 79 -0.97 -11.61 -7.60
C CYS A 79 -1.35 -11.50 -6.13
N LEU A 80 -1.70 -10.31 -5.64
CA LEU A 80 -2.16 -10.10 -4.28
C LEU A 80 -3.38 -10.96 -3.94
N ASN A 81 -4.43 -10.92 -4.77
CA ASN A 81 -5.62 -11.77 -4.57
C ASN A 81 -5.28 -13.26 -4.57
N THR A 82 -4.37 -13.69 -5.45
CA THR A 82 -3.91 -15.07 -5.48
C THR A 82 -3.16 -15.42 -4.19
N ASN A 83 -2.28 -14.53 -3.72
CA ASN A 83 -1.52 -14.73 -2.50
C ASN A 83 -2.43 -14.82 -1.26
N LEU A 84 -3.50 -14.04 -1.21
CA LEU A 84 -4.51 -14.17 -0.15
C LEU A 84 -5.22 -15.53 -0.23
N THR A 85 -5.66 -15.93 -1.41
CA THR A 85 -6.42 -17.17 -1.62
C THR A 85 -5.61 -18.43 -1.25
N ILE A 86 -4.34 -18.51 -1.69
CA ILE A 86 -3.50 -19.69 -1.43
C ILE A 86 -3.02 -19.81 0.03
N ASN A 87 -3.25 -18.78 0.84
CA ASN A 87 -2.95 -18.76 2.28
C ASN A 87 -4.22 -18.73 3.15
N ASP A 88 -5.40 -18.95 2.57
CA ASP A 88 -6.70 -18.94 3.27
C ASP A 88 -6.98 -17.64 4.04
N ILE A 89 -6.45 -16.50 3.56
CA ILE A 89 -6.63 -15.19 4.18
C ILE A 89 -7.95 -14.57 3.70
N THR A 90 -8.86 -14.31 4.63
CA THR A 90 -10.23 -13.85 4.35
C THR A 90 -10.57 -12.47 4.92
N ASN A 91 -9.70 -11.90 5.76
CA ASN A 91 -9.90 -10.62 6.44
C ASN A 91 -9.28 -9.43 5.68
N VAL A 92 -9.07 -9.57 4.36
CA VAL A 92 -8.49 -8.55 3.49
C VAL A 92 -9.46 -8.18 2.36
N GLU A 93 -9.71 -6.89 2.19
CA GLU A 93 -10.41 -6.35 1.02
C GLU A 93 -9.40 -5.72 0.06
N VAL A 94 -9.39 -6.16 -1.21
CA VAL A 94 -8.48 -5.66 -2.24
C VAL A 94 -9.22 -4.82 -3.26
N TYR A 95 -8.75 -3.60 -3.48
CA TYR A 95 -9.28 -2.67 -4.47
C TYR A 95 -8.23 -2.37 -5.54
N ASN A 96 -8.55 -2.72 -6.81
CA ASN A 96 -7.69 -2.35 -7.95
C ASN A 96 -7.90 -0.87 -8.33
N LEU A 97 -7.53 0.01 -7.41
CA LEU A 97 -7.71 1.47 -7.46
C LEU A 97 -6.44 2.17 -6.99
N ALA A 98 -6.24 3.40 -7.44
CA ALA A 98 -5.22 4.29 -6.88
C ALA A 98 -5.88 5.27 -5.90
N ILE A 99 -5.24 5.50 -4.76
CA ILE A 99 -5.62 6.59 -3.86
C ILE A 99 -4.99 7.89 -4.34
N SER A 100 -5.82 8.94 -4.44
CA SER A 100 -5.41 10.24 -4.95
C SER A 100 -6.18 11.39 -4.27
N ASN A 101 -5.98 12.62 -4.75
CA ASN A 101 -6.66 13.80 -4.21
C ASN A 101 -8.06 14.05 -4.78
N LYS A 102 -8.52 13.21 -5.71
CA LYS A 102 -9.86 13.30 -6.32
C LYS A 102 -10.25 11.99 -6.96
N ASN A 103 -11.55 11.76 -7.05
CA ASN A 103 -12.13 10.65 -7.79
C ASN A 103 -11.99 10.88 -9.30
N GLY A 104 -11.78 9.82 -10.04
CA GLY A 104 -11.65 9.88 -11.50
C GLY A 104 -10.69 8.87 -12.07
N TRP A 105 -9.78 9.34 -12.90
CA TRP A 105 -8.82 8.51 -13.61
C TRP A 105 -7.44 9.16 -13.60
N ALA A 106 -6.42 8.32 -13.45
CA ALA A 106 -5.02 8.68 -13.62
C ALA A 106 -4.38 7.74 -14.65
N LYS A 107 -3.12 7.95 -14.94
CA LYS A 107 -2.31 7.02 -15.73
C LYS A 107 -1.13 6.55 -14.89
N LEU A 108 -0.84 5.26 -14.93
CA LEU A 108 0.39 4.69 -14.40
C LEU A 108 1.38 4.48 -15.53
N ASN A 109 2.66 4.72 -15.29
CA ASN A 109 3.70 4.36 -16.24
C ASN A 109 3.66 2.85 -16.51
N ASP A 110 3.68 2.48 -17.80
CA ASP A 110 3.54 1.09 -18.22
C ASP A 110 4.71 0.22 -17.76
N GLN A 111 4.39 -0.89 -17.14
CA GLN A 111 5.35 -1.93 -16.80
C GLN A 111 5.35 -3.03 -17.86
N LYS A 112 6.54 -3.39 -18.32
CA LYS A 112 6.71 -4.44 -19.36
C LYS A 112 6.96 -5.79 -18.71
N PHE A 113 5.93 -6.44 -18.20
CA PHE A 113 6.02 -7.71 -17.44
C PHE A 113 6.68 -8.87 -18.20
N TRP A 114 6.88 -8.77 -19.51
CA TRP A 114 7.66 -9.71 -20.33
C TRP A 114 9.17 -9.40 -20.36
N LYS A 115 9.63 -8.35 -19.71
CA LYS A 115 11.05 -7.99 -19.57
C LYS A 115 11.39 -7.93 -18.08
N THR A 116 12.61 -8.29 -17.73
CA THR A 116 13.13 -8.09 -16.39
C THR A 116 12.99 -6.61 -15.98
N GLY A 117 12.36 -6.34 -14.83
CA GLY A 117 12.03 -4.98 -14.40
C GLY A 117 11.75 -4.85 -12.91
N ARG A 118 11.59 -3.60 -12.48
CA ARG A 118 11.22 -3.20 -11.12
C ARG A 118 9.74 -2.85 -11.09
N TYR A 119 8.88 -3.84 -10.98
CA TYR A 119 7.45 -3.66 -11.15
C TYR A 119 6.76 -2.93 -9.98
N GLY A 120 7.36 -3.00 -8.78
CA GLY A 120 6.90 -2.24 -7.63
C GLY A 120 7.04 -0.71 -7.77
N SER A 121 7.85 -0.22 -8.73
CA SER A 121 8.10 1.21 -8.91
C SER A 121 7.16 1.92 -9.89
N ALA A 122 5.95 1.41 -10.10
CA ALA A 122 4.97 2.06 -10.96
C ALA A 122 4.33 3.27 -10.26
N GLY A 123 4.55 4.45 -10.83
CA GLY A 123 4.00 5.71 -10.32
C GLY A 123 3.00 6.35 -11.27
N ILE A 124 2.25 7.33 -10.78
CA ILE A 124 1.35 8.17 -11.60
C ILE A 124 2.19 9.00 -12.58
N SER A 125 1.78 9.01 -13.85
CA SER A 125 2.49 9.66 -14.95
C SER A 125 1.53 10.35 -15.93
N SER A 126 2.08 11.09 -16.89
CA SER A 126 1.30 11.72 -17.98
C SER A 126 0.88 10.69 -19.04
N GLU A 127 1.59 9.56 -19.13
CA GLU A 127 1.37 8.51 -20.13
C GLU A 127 1.25 7.15 -19.45
N GLY A 128 0.69 6.16 -20.14
CA GLY A 128 0.59 4.77 -19.67
C GLY A 128 -0.83 4.30 -19.45
N THR A 129 -0.98 3.23 -18.68
CA THR A 129 -2.24 2.54 -18.44
C THR A 129 -3.18 3.37 -17.57
N ARG A 130 -4.44 3.51 -18.00
CA ARG A 130 -5.48 4.19 -17.20
C ARG A 130 -5.87 3.35 -16.00
N VAL A 131 -5.90 4.00 -14.84
CA VAL A 131 -6.37 3.42 -13.58
C VAL A 131 -7.41 4.34 -12.94
N LYS A 132 -8.39 3.74 -12.28
CA LYS A 132 -9.41 4.49 -11.54
C LYS A 132 -8.80 5.03 -10.25
N THR A 133 -9.18 6.24 -9.87
CA THR A 133 -8.76 6.88 -8.62
C THR A 133 -9.95 7.16 -7.71
N ILE A 134 -9.72 7.00 -6.40
CA ILE A 134 -10.61 7.47 -5.35
C ILE A 134 -9.83 8.28 -4.32
N THR A 135 -10.52 8.99 -3.45
CA THR A 135 -9.89 9.65 -2.30
C THR A 135 -9.91 8.75 -1.09
N LEU A 136 -8.98 8.95 -0.16
CA LEU A 136 -9.01 8.23 1.11
C LEU A 136 -10.24 8.66 1.97
N ASN A 137 -10.77 9.87 1.74
CA ASN A 137 -12.01 10.33 2.39
C ASN A 137 -13.24 9.49 2.00
N ASP A 138 -13.21 8.79 0.86
CA ASP A 138 -14.30 7.92 0.41
C ASP A 138 -14.21 6.49 0.95
N VAL A 139 -13.19 6.20 1.74
CA VAL A 139 -13.03 4.89 2.39
C VAL A 139 -13.82 4.89 3.69
N GLU A 140 -14.84 4.04 3.77
CA GLU A 140 -15.72 3.93 4.92
C GLU A 140 -15.21 2.87 5.90
N VAL A 141 -14.84 3.29 7.09
CA VAL A 141 -14.46 2.43 8.21
C VAL A 141 -14.89 3.07 9.53
N ASP A 142 -15.15 2.27 10.55
CA ASP A 142 -15.48 2.76 11.88
C ASP A 142 -14.25 3.33 12.58
N LYS A 143 -13.11 2.64 12.48
CA LYS A 143 -11.82 3.01 13.06
C LYS A 143 -10.69 2.56 12.12
N CYS A 144 -9.60 3.32 12.08
CA CYS A 144 -8.37 2.95 11.39
C CYS A 144 -7.18 3.19 12.31
N SER A 145 -6.36 2.17 12.54
CA SER A 145 -5.21 2.24 13.45
C SER A 145 -3.90 2.58 12.73
N LEU A 146 -3.75 2.10 11.49
CA LEU A 146 -2.55 2.32 10.69
C LEU A 146 -2.91 2.53 9.22
N VAL A 147 -2.24 3.48 8.58
CA VAL A 147 -2.25 3.66 7.13
C VAL A 147 -0.81 3.62 6.62
N LYS A 148 -0.49 2.62 5.79
CA LYS A 148 0.74 2.60 5.00
C LYS A 148 0.52 3.34 3.68
N ILE A 149 1.48 4.17 3.28
CA ILE A 149 1.47 4.90 2.00
C ILE A 149 2.83 4.75 1.32
N ASP A 150 2.88 3.94 0.28
CA ASP A 150 4.08 3.71 -0.54
C ASP A 150 3.64 3.66 -2.02
N ILE A 151 3.64 4.80 -2.69
CA ILE A 151 3.04 5.01 -4.01
C ILE A 151 3.91 5.86 -4.95
N GLU A 152 5.22 5.73 -4.77
CA GLU A 152 6.24 6.21 -5.71
C GLU A 152 6.08 7.69 -6.10
N GLY A 153 5.98 8.56 -5.07
CA GLY A 153 5.97 10.02 -5.23
C GLY A 153 4.58 10.66 -5.31
N HIS A 154 3.50 9.88 -5.14
CA HIS A 154 2.12 10.38 -5.14
C HIS A 154 1.53 10.57 -3.71
N GLU A 155 2.34 10.41 -2.66
CA GLU A 155 1.96 10.41 -1.24
C GLU A 155 1.22 11.70 -0.85
N TRP A 156 1.70 12.86 -1.33
CA TRP A 156 1.02 14.14 -1.06
C TRP A 156 -0.41 14.18 -1.61
N GLN A 157 -0.66 13.56 -2.76
CA GLN A 157 -1.99 13.53 -3.34
C GLN A 157 -2.91 12.62 -2.52
N ALA A 158 -2.40 11.48 -2.02
CA ALA A 158 -3.14 10.60 -1.13
C ALA A 158 -3.51 11.33 0.18
N ILE A 159 -2.54 11.97 0.84
CA ILE A 159 -2.80 12.77 2.05
C ILE A 159 -3.80 13.89 1.76
N LYS A 160 -3.65 14.62 0.65
CA LYS A 160 -4.54 15.73 0.29
C LYS A 160 -5.99 15.28 0.10
N GLY A 161 -6.20 14.08 -0.48
CA GLY A 161 -7.53 13.50 -0.65
C GLY A 161 -8.05 12.77 0.59
N GLY A 162 -7.21 12.60 1.61
CA GLY A 162 -7.54 11.89 2.85
C GLY A 162 -7.56 12.75 4.10
N LYS A 163 -7.54 14.08 3.97
CA LYS A 163 -7.40 14.97 5.11
C LYS A 163 -8.45 14.76 6.19
N ASP A 164 -9.72 14.65 5.80
CA ASP A 164 -10.82 14.47 6.75
C ASP A 164 -10.77 13.09 7.38
N PHE A 165 -10.47 12.05 6.59
CA PHE A 165 -10.25 10.69 7.07
C PHE A 165 -9.12 10.65 8.11
N LEU A 166 -7.96 11.22 7.78
CA LEU A 166 -6.80 11.24 8.66
C LEU A 166 -7.07 12.02 9.94
N LEU A 167 -7.72 13.18 9.86
CA LEU A 167 -8.09 13.97 11.03
C LEU A 167 -9.12 13.28 11.92
N LYS A 168 -10.07 12.55 11.33
CA LYS A 168 -11.11 11.80 12.05
C LYS A 168 -10.52 10.60 12.79
N HIS A 169 -9.73 9.78 12.10
CA HIS A 169 -9.28 8.49 12.64
C HIS A 169 -7.94 8.57 13.37
N LYS A 170 -7.10 9.58 13.07
CA LYS A 170 -5.76 9.76 13.66
C LYS A 170 -4.90 8.49 13.65
N PRO A 171 -4.82 7.77 12.50
CA PRO A 171 -4.05 6.54 12.44
C PRO A 171 -2.55 6.80 12.60
N THR A 172 -1.80 5.78 12.98
CA THR A 172 -0.36 5.78 12.72
C THR A 172 -0.13 5.80 11.21
N LEU A 173 0.81 6.63 10.75
CA LEU A 173 1.17 6.71 9.33
C LEU A 173 2.55 6.10 9.11
N TYR A 174 2.62 5.09 8.27
CA TYR A 174 3.87 4.56 7.73
C TYR A 174 4.00 5.01 6.28
N MET A 175 4.97 5.85 5.95
CA MET A 175 5.03 6.47 4.63
C MET A 175 6.47 6.50 4.10
N GLU A 176 6.63 6.16 2.80
CA GLU A 176 7.90 6.38 2.13
C GLU A 176 8.23 7.89 2.05
N ALA A 177 9.37 8.28 2.61
CA ALA A 177 9.80 9.66 2.68
C ALA A 177 11.16 9.88 1.98
N LYS A 178 11.14 10.15 0.67
CA LYS A 178 12.35 10.47 -0.08
C LYS A 178 12.75 11.95 0.14
N LYS A 179 13.93 12.20 0.73
CA LYS A 179 14.43 13.57 1.11
C LYS A 179 14.36 14.60 -0.04
N GLU A 180 14.56 14.16 -1.27
CA GLU A 180 14.67 15.03 -2.45
C GLU A 180 13.32 15.32 -3.11
N ILE A 181 12.25 14.64 -2.71
CA ILE A 181 10.94 14.81 -3.36
C ILE A 181 10.20 15.99 -2.72
N LYS A 182 9.84 16.97 -3.54
CA LYS A 182 9.04 18.14 -3.15
C LYS A 182 7.74 17.77 -2.42
N ASN A 183 7.17 16.62 -2.74
CA ASN A 183 5.93 16.14 -2.13
C ASN A 183 6.14 15.67 -0.69
N THR A 184 7.26 15.02 -0.35
CA THR A 184 7.60 14.64 1.03
C THR A 184 7.57 15.84 1.98
N LYS A 185 8.16 16.98 1.57
CA LYS A 185 8.15 18.21 2.37
C LYS A 185 6.72 18.74 2.63
N LYS A 186 5.82 18.58 1.65
CA LYS A 186 4.41 18.97 1.81
C LYS A 186 3.67 18.04 2.77
N CYS A 187 3.94 16.73 2.67
CA CYS A 187 3.40 15.73 3.60
C CYS A 187 3.81 16.07 5.03
N LEU A 188 5.11 16.15 5.28
CA LEU A 188 5.65 16.44 6.62
C LEU A 188 5.13 17.77 7.17
N LYS A 189 5.12 18.84 6.36
CA LYS A 189 4.57 20.13 6.78
C LYS A 189 3.13 19.99 7.27
N TRP A 190 2.26 19.36 6.47
CA TRP A 190 0.85 19.19 6.81
C TRP A 190 0.69 18.30 8.05
N LEU A 191 1.45 17.24 8.18
CA LEU A 191 1.42 16.33 9.33
C LEU A 191 1.80 17.08 10.61
N PHE A 192 2.91 17.83 10.63
CA PHE A 192 3.31 18.62 11.79
C PHE A 192 2.30 19.70 12.16
N GLU A 193 1.74 20.41 11.17
CA GLU A 193 0.68 21.42 11.38
C GLU A 193 -0.59 20.82 11.99
N ASN A 194 -0.81 19.51 11.85
CA ASN A 194 -1.96 18.77 12.39
C ASN A 194 -1.60 17.82 13.54
N HIS A 195 -0.45 18.05 14.19
CA HIS A 195 -0.02 17.37 15.42
C HIS A 195 0.34 15.89 15.29
N TRP A 196 0.80 15.43 14.10
CA TRP A 196 1.53 14.18 14.01
C TRP A 196 2.96 14.36 14.49
N ILE A 197 3.45 13.40 15.27
CA ILE A 197 4.84 13.32 15.73
C ILE A 197 5.55 12.30 14.83
N CYS A 198 6.74 12.64 14.34
CA CYS A 198 7.59 11.76 13.51
C CYS A 198 8.87 11.41 14.26
#